data_5247e7f5e23d2f874ae76cf42c9d17f7
#
_entry.id   5247e7f5e23d2f874ae76cf42c9d17f7
#
_cell.length_a   1.000
_cell.length_b   1.000
_cell.length_c   1.000
_cell.angle_alpha   90.00
_cell.angle_beta   90.00
_cell.angle_gamma   90.00
#
_symmetry.space_group_name_H-M   'P 1'
#
loop_
_entity.id
_entity.type
_entity.pdbx_description
1 polymer ?
#
loop_
_entity_poly.entity_id
_entity_poly.type
_entity_poly.pdbx_seq_one_letter_code
_entity_poly.pdbx_strand_id
1 'polypeptide(L)'
;MTERKFPPFTEIGMLSLALIVIGGIYLSSHIPQHVPLGLPIALLIASAALVVINLVLLTRVPGFAWDRFLQVGKWALLAYLLTAGLIEYAFLRNHLRGGPLVILTLSLLVYAVQVPAMIAFTVARYDTPAIGEVDGPLARGA
;
A
#
# COMPACT_ATOMS: atom_id res chain seq x y z
N MET A 1 -27.66 13.54 7.08
CA MET A 1 -26.73 12.51 6.88
C MET A 1 -25.34 12.96 7.07
N THR A 2 -24.72 12.42 8.02
CA THR A 2 -23.45 12.93 8.43
C THR A 2 -22.40 11.85 8.36
N GLU A 3 -22.37 11.17 7.26
CA GLU A 3 -21.35 10.17 7.04
C GLU A 3 -20.05 10.82 6.72
N ARG A 4 -18.99 10.29 7.28
CA ARG A 4 -17.67 10.70 6.88
C ARG A 4 -17.36 10.05 5.54
N LYS A 5 -16.92 10.87 4.60
CA LYS A 5 -16.49 10.35 3.31
C LYS A 5 -14.99 10.22 3.31
N PHE A 6 -14.53 8.99 3.14
CA PHE A 6 -13.11 8.73 2.97
C PHE A 6 -12.80 8.63 1.48
N PRO A 7 -11.57 8.97 1.09
CA PRO A 7 -11.15 8.70 -0.27
C PRO A 7 -11.17 7.20 -0.52
N PRO A 8 -11.23 6.75 -1.77
CA PRO A 8 -11.22 5.32 -2.07
C PRO A 8 -9.83 4.73 -1.85
N PHE A 9 -9.36 4.79 -0.61
CA PHE A 9 -7.99 4.40 -0.25
C PHE A 9 -7.75 2.92 -0.55
N THR A 10 -8.67 2.07 -0.12
CA THR A 10 -8.52 0.64 -0.31
C THR A 10 -8.60 0.28 -1.79
N GLU A 11 -9.53 0.89 -2.52
CA GLU A 11 -9.70 0.61 -3.93
C GLU A 11 -8.47 1.02 -4.73
N ILE A 12 -7.95 2.21 -4.48
CA ILE A 12 -6.73 2.66 -5.16
C ILE A 12 -5.55 1.77 -4.75
N GLY A 13 -5.49 1.39 -3.49
CA GLY A 13 -4.44 0.49 -3.02
C GLY A 13 -4.50 -0.86 -3.69
N MET A 14 -5.69 -1.42 -3.84
CA MET A 14 -5.84 -2.70 -4.52
C MET A 14 -5.43 -2.59 -5.97
N LEU A 15 -5.75 -1.48 -6.64
CA LEU A 15 -5.32 -1.28 -8.01
C LEU A 15 -3.79 -1.21 -8.08
N SER A 16 -3.18 -0.47 -7.17
CA SER A 16 -1.72 -0.38 -7.09
C SER A 16 -1.09 -1.76 -6.96
N LEU A 17 -1.62 -2.57 -6.04
CA LEU A 17 -1.10 -3.92 -5.83
C LEU A 17 -1.30 -4.80 -7.06
N ALA A 18 -2.45 -4.65 -7.73
CA ALA A 18 -2.75 -5.43 -8.92
C ALA A 18 -1.76 -5.13 -10.05
N LEU A 19 -1.38 -3.87 -10.21
CA LEU A 19 -0.40 -3.51 -11.24
C LEU A 19 0.93 -4.21 -11.00
N ILE A 20 1.35 -4.28 -9.74
CA ILE A 20 2.60 -4.95 -9.40
C ILE A 20 2.48 -6.45 -9.64
N VAL A 21 1.34 -7.05 -9.30
CA VAL A 21 1.12 -8.48 -9.53
C VAL A 21 1.18 -8.78 -11.02
N ILE A 22 0.56 -7.95 -11.85
CA ILE A 22 0.60 -8.13 -13.29
C ILE A 22 2.04 -8.07 -13.79
N GLY A 23 2.82 -7.09 -13.32
CA GLY A 23 4.22 -6.99 -13.67
C GLY A 23 5.02 -8.20 -13.23
N GLY A 24 4.74 -8.72 -12.05
CA GLY A 24 5.43 -9.91 -11.55
C GLY A 24 5.10 -11.15 -12.36
N ILE A 25 3.84 -11.32 -12.74
CA ILE A 25 3.44 -12.44 -13.59
C ILE A 25 4.14 -12.34 -14.94
N TYR A 26 4.18 -11.14 -15.51
CA TYR A 26 4.86 -10.92 -16.77
C TYR A 26 6.33 -11.32 -16.66
N LEU A 27 7.02 -10.85 -15.61
CA LEU A 27 8.41 -11.18 -15.41
C LEU A 27 8.64 -12.68 -15.26
N SER A 28 7.83 -13.34 -14.42
CA SER A 28 8.04 -14.76 -14.16
C SER A 28 7.73 -15.60 -15.40
N SER A 29 6.85 -15.13 -16.27
CA SER A 29 6.52 -15.86 -17.48
C SER A 29 7.65 -15.80 -18.52
N HIS A 30 8.55 -14.82 -18.41
CA HIS A 30 9.58 -14.60 -19.41
C HIS A 30 10.97 -14.96 -18.94
N ILE A 31 11.17 -15.23 -17.66
CA ILE A 31 12.42 -15.72 -17.14
C ILE A 31 12.55 -17.20 -17.51
N PRO A 32 13.69 -17.68 -17.99
CA PRO A 32 14.99 -17.06 -18.10
C PRO A 32 15.31 -16.36 -19.41
N GLN A 33 14.33 -16.16 -20.25
CA GLN A 33 14.55 -15.51 -21.52
C GLN A 33 14.92 -14.06 -21.32
N HIS A 34 15.42 -13.44 -22.38
CA HIS A 34 15.70 -12.02 -22.31
C HIS A 34 14.39 -11.25 -22.19
N VAL A 35 14.21 -10.57 -21.06
CA VAL A 35 12.94 -9.94 -20.72
C VAL A 35 13.00 -8.45 -21.02
N PRO A 36 12.09 -7.93 -21.87
CA PRO A 36 11.99 -6.47 -21.98
C PRO A 36 11.42 -5.95 -20.69
N LEU A 37 12.09 -4.98 -20.08
CA LEU A 37 11.72 -4.49 -18.77
C LEU A 37 10.79 -3.27 -18.82
N GLY A 38 10.44 -2.81 -20.01
CA GLY A 38 9.63 -1.61 -20.16
C GLY A 38 8.28 -1.70 -19.49
N LEU A 39 7.57 -2.81 -19.71
CA LEU A 39 6.25 -2.99 -19.11
C LEU A 39 6.30 -3.11 -17.59
N PRO A 40 7.15 -3.97 -17.01
CA PRO A 40 7.24 -4.03 -15.55
C PRO A 40 7.64 -2.69 -14.93
N ILE A 41 8.55 -1.95 -15.56
CA ILE A 41 8.96 -0.65 -15.03
C ILE A 41 7.79 0.34 -15.09
N ALA A 42 7.05 0.35 -16.20
CA ALA A 42 5.91 1.23 -16.34
C ALA A 42 4.84 0.92 -15.28
N LEU A 43 4.57 -0.37 -15.04
CA LEU A 43 3.60 -0.77 -14.04
C LEU A 43 4.06 -0.40 -12.64
N LEU A 44 5.36 -0.54 -12.37
CA LEU A 44 5.91 -0.17 -11.08
C LEU A 44 5.79 1.33 -10.84
N ILE A 45 6.09 2.14 -11.83
CA ILE A 45 5.96 3.59 -11.72
C ILE A 45 4.51 3.97 -11.50
N ALA A 46 3.59 3.37 -12.25
CA ALA A 46 2.17 3.64 -12.07
C ALA A 46 1.69 3.26 -10.67
N SER A 47 2.16 2.12 -10.18
CA SER A 47 1.81 1.67 -8.83
C SER A 47 2.32 2.64 -7.79
N ALA A 48 3.57 3.08 -7.91
CA ALA A 48 4.14 4.03 -6.96
C ALA A 48 3.38 5.36 -6.99
N ALA A 49 2.98 5.80 -8.18
CA ALA A 49 2.19 7.02 -8.29
C ALA A 49 0.85 6.89 -7.58
N LEU A 50 0.21 5.74 -7.71
CA LEU A 50 -1.05 5.49 -7.01
C LEU A 50 -0.87 5.49 -5.50
N VAL A 51 0.25 4.97 -5.00
CA VAL A 51 0.54 4.99 -3.57
C VAL A 51 0.67 6.44 -3.09
N VAL A 52 1.39 7.27 -3.84
CA VAL A 52 1.55 8.67 -3.48
C VAL A 52 0.20 9.37 -3.48
N ILE A 53 -0.61 9.15 -4.52
CA ILE A 53 -1.93 9.75 -4.60
C ILE A 53 -2.77 9.32 -3.40
N ASN A 54 -2.71 8.06 -3.05
CA ASN A 54 -3.45 7.52 -1.92
C ASN A 54 -3.10 8.24 -0.62
N LEU A 55 -1.81 8.37 -0.36
CA LEU A 55 -1.37 9.03 0.87
C LEU A 55 -1.73 10.50 0.89
N VAL A 56 -1.63 11.19 -0.25
CA VAL A 56 -2.00 12.59 -0.33
C VAL A 56 -3.50 12.76 -0.07
N LEU A 57 -4.32 11.89 -0.64
CA LEU A 57 -5.76 11.96 -0.38
C LEU A 57 -6.07 11.74 1.08
N LEU A 58 -5.34 10.83 1.72
CA LEU A 58 -5.57 10.56 3.14
C LEU A 58 -5.23 11.76 4.01
N THR A 59 -4.21 12.53 3.63
CA THR A 59 -3.85 13.71 4.40
C THR A 59 -4.93 14.78 4.36
N ARG A 60 -5.88 14.66 3.45
CA ARG A 60 -6.97 15.63 3.32
C ARG A 60 -8.20 15.25 4.12
N VAL A 61 -8.17 14.12 4.82
CA VAL A 61 -9.29 13.71 5.65
C VAL A 61 -9.22 14.46 6.97
N PRO A 62 -10.22 15.30 7.30
CA PRO A 62 -10.16 16.07 8.54
C PRO A 62 -10.41 15.16 9.73
N GLY A 63 -9.62 15.35 10.77
CA GLY A 63 -9.79 14.60 12.00
C GLY A 63 -9.43 13.14 11.93
N PHE A 64 -8.67 12.74 10.92
CA PHE A 64 -8.28 11.35 10.78
C PHE A 64 -7.44 10.91 11.99
N ALA A 65 -7.65 9.70 12.44
CA ALA A 65 -6.95 9.16 13.61
C ALA A 65 -5.52 8.75 13.28
N TRP A 66 -4.66 9.74 13.08
CA TRP A 66 -3.28 9.49 12.66
C TRP A 66 -2.48 8.69 13.68
N ASP A 67 -2.74 8.92 14.99
CA ASP A 67 -2.02 8.17 16.01
C ASP A 67 -2.28 6.68 15.87
N ARG A 68 -3.53 6.33 15.66
CA ARG A 68 -3.91 4.95 15.49
C ARG A 68 -3.36 4.39 14.20
N PHE A 69 -3.42 5.20 13.13
CA PHE A 69 -2.88 4.81 11.84
C PHE A 69 -1.39 4.47 11.95
N LEU A 70 -0.62 5.34 12.60
CA LEU A 70 0.80 5.13 12.73
C LEU A 70 1.13 3.95 13.65
N GLN A 71 0.35 3.77 14.72
CA GLN A 71 0.58 2.68 15.64
C GLN A 71 0.35 1.33 14.95
N VAL A 72 -0.77 1.18 14.27
CA VAL A 72 -1.07 -0.06 13.57
C VAL A 72 -0.13 -0.24 12.38
N GLY A 73 0.15 0.84 11.66
CA GLY A 73 1.05 0.79 10.52
C GLY A 73 2.45 0.34 10.89
N LYS A 74 2.94 0.78 12.05
CA LYS A 74 4.26 0.39 12.52
C LYS A 74 4.35 -1.12 12.69
N TRP A 75 3.37 -1.71 13.34
CA TRP A 75 3.38 -3.15 13.57
C TRP A 75 3.14 -3.93 12.28
N ALA A 76 2.25 -3.43 11.43
CA ALA A 76 1.99 -4.06 10.13
C ALA A 76 3.25 -4.00 9.25
N LEU A 77 3.95 -2.88 9.29
CA LEU A 77 5.18 -2.74 8.53
C LEU A 77 6.25 -3.72 9.01
N LEU A 78 6.38 -3.89 10.33
CA LEU A 78 7.34 -4.83 10.87
C LEU A 78 7.04 -6.24 10.39
N ALA A 79 5.78 -6.67 10.48
CA ALA A 79 5.39 -7.99 10.01
C ALA A 79 5.63 -8.12 8.50
N TYR A 80 5.33 -7.06 7.75
CA TYR A 80 5.54 -7.09 6.32
C TYR A 80 7.03 -7.22 5.98
N LEU A 81 7.89 -6.49 6.68
CA LEU A 81 9.32 -6.54 6.39
C LEU A 81 9.90 -7.92 6.64
N LEU A 82 9.42 -8.62 7.66
CA LEU A 82 9.85 -9.98 7.90
C LEU A 82 9.45 -10.89 6.73
N THR A 83 8.21 -10.75 6.26
CA THR A 83 7.73 -11.53 5.14
C THR A 83 8.49 -11.17 3.85
N ALA A 84 8.69 -9.88 3.60
CA ALA A 84 9.39 -9.44 2.41
C ALA A 84 10.85 -9.91 2.41
N GLY A 85 11.47 -9.92 3.57
CA GLY A 85 12.84 -10.43 3.69
C GLY A 85 12.93 -11.89 3.29
N LEU A 86 11.95 -12.69 3.71
CA LEU A 86 11.92 -14.10 3.33
C LEU A 86 11.72 -14.27 1.82
N ILE A 87 10.86 -13.45 1.23
CA ILE A 87 10.62 -13.49 -0.22
C ILE A 87 11.89 -13.10 -0.97
N GLU A 88 12.54 -12.04 -0.52
CA GLU A 88 13.77 -11.59 -1.15
C GLU A 88 14.85 -12.66 -1.05
N TYR A 89 14.97 -13.28 0.11
CA TYR A 89 15.93 -14.35 0.31
C TYR A 89 15.65 -15.51 -0.66
N ALA A 90 14.39 -15.86 -0.84
CA ALA A 90 14.02 -16.94 -1.75
C ALA A 90 14.42 -16.61 -3.20
N PHE A 91 14.21 -15.35 -3.62
CA PHE A 91 14.62 -14.93 -4.95
C PHE A 91 16.13 -15.04 -5.12
N LEU A 92 16.89 -14.58 -4.12
CA LEU A 92 18.34 -14.66 -4.18
C LEU A 92 18.83 -16.10 -4.20
N ARG A 93 18.19 -16.95 -3.42
CA ARG A 93 18.56 -18.35 -3.36
C ARG A 93 18.30 -19.05 -4.68
N ASN A 94 17.30 -18.61 -5.43
CA ASN A 94 16.98 -19.18 -6.73
C ASN A 94 17.74 -18.50 -7.86
N HIS A 95 18.78 -17.74 -7.51
CA HIS A 95 19.71 -17.14 -8.48
C HIS A 95 19.07 -16.07 -9.36
N LEU A 96 18.01 -15.44 -8.88
CA LEU A 96 17.44 -14.30 -9.59
C LEU A 96 18.43 -13.13 -9.49
N ARG A 97 18.77 -12.55 -10.62
CA ARG A 97 19.78 -11.49 -10.68
C ARG A 97 19.39 -10.45 -11.70
N GLY A 98 20.06 -9.30 -11.62
CA GLY A 98 19.95 -8.26 -12.63
C GLY A 98 18.66 -7.47 -12.55
N GLY A 99 18.19 -7.03 -13.71
CA GLY A 99 17.01 -6.19 -13.79
C GLY A 99 15.76 -6.77 -13.14
N PRO A 100 15.43 -8.05 -13.39
CA PRO A 100 14.27 -8.65 -12.74
C PRO A 100 14.35 -8.61 -11.22
N LEU A 101 15.52 -8.85 -10.63
CA LEU A 101 15.67 -8.78 -9.18
C LEU A 101 15.45 -7.35 -8.68
N VAL A 102 15.99 -6.35 -9.39
CA VAL A 102 15.83 -4.96 -9.01
C VAL A 102 14.35 -4.59 -9.03
N ILE A 103 13.64 -4.98 -10.08
CA ILE A 103 12.22 -4.65 -10.21
C ILE A 103 11.42 -5.31 -9.08
N LEU A 104 11.71 -6.57 -8.76
CA LEU A 104 11.00 -7.25 -7.68
C LEU A 104 11.30 -6.60 -6.33
N THR A 105 12.56 -6.20 -6.10
CA THR A 105 12.92 -5.52 -4.87
C THR A 105 12.18 -4.19 -4.74
N LEU A 106 12.14 -3.40 -5.82
CA LEU A 106 11.42 -2.14 -5.80
C LEU A 106 9.92 -2.35 -5.61
N SER A 107 9.37 -3.43 -6.19
CA SER A 107 7.98 -3.78 -5.99
C SER A 107 7.68 -4.08 -4.53
N LEU A 108 8.59 -4.81 -3.86
CA LEU A 108 8.43 -5.08 -2.43
C LEU A 108 8.50 -3.79 -1.62
N LEU A 109 9.30 -2.83 -2.04
CA LEU A 109 9.37 -1.55 -1.35
C LEU A 109 8.06 -0.75 -1.50
N VAL A 110 7.47 -0.78 -2.69
CA VAL A 110 6.17 -0.12 -2.88
C VAL A 110 5.11 -0.80 -2.01
N TYR A 111 5.11 -2.12 -1.97
CA TYR A 111 4.21 -2.86 -1.10
C TYR A 111 4.46 -2.53 0.38
N ALA A 112 5.72 -2.26 0.74
CA ALA A 112 6.07 -1.93 2.13
C ALA A 112 5.37 -0.66 2.59
N VAL A 113 5.04 0.23 1.67
CA VAL A 113 4.27 1.41 2.01
C VAL A 113 2.77 1.11 1.92
N GLN A 114 2.35 0.49 0.83
CA GLN A 114 0.92 0.36 0.55
C GLN A 114 0.22 -0.65 1.47
N VAL A 115 0.82 -1.82 1.69
CA VAL A 115 0.14 -2.87 2.45
C VAL A 115 -0.06 -2.48 3.92
N PRO A 116 1.00 -2.05 4.63
CA PRO A 116 0.79 -1.59 6.00
C PRO A 116 -0.16 -0.39 6.08
N ALA A 117 -0.11 0.49 5.08
CA ALA A 117 -0.99 1.65 5.07
C ALA A 117 -2.45 1.24 4.92
N MET A 118 -2.74 0.24 4.10
CA MET A 118 -4.11 -0.24 3.94
C MET A 118 -4.63 -0.88 5.22
N ILE A 119 -3.80 -1.67 5.88
CA ILE A 119 -4.18 -2.29 7.15
C ILE A 119 -4.42 -1.22 8.20
N ALA A 120 -3.50 -0.27 8.29
CA ALA A 120 -3.62 0.81 9.27
C ALA A 120 -4.82 1.69 8.98
N PHE A 121 -5.10 1.96 7.72
CA PHE A 121 -6.27 2.74 7.35
C PHE A 121 -7.56 2.04 7.77
N THR A 122 -7.64 0.75 7.56
CA THR A 122 -8.83 -0.01 7.92
C THR A 122 -9.13 0.10 9.41
N VAL A 123 -8.09 0.08 10.24
CA VAL A 123 -8.28 0.22 11.69
C VAL A 123 -8.55 1.67 12.06
N ALA A 124 -7.75 2.59 11.53
CA ALA A 124 -7.86 4.00 11.92
C ALA A 124 -9.17 4.61 11.51
N ARG A 125 -9.77 4.15 10.41
CA ARG A 125 -11.04 4.71 9.97
C ARG A 125 -12.15 4.44 10.99
N TYR A 126 -12.09 3.34 11.71
CA TYR A 126 -13.08 3.05 12.73
C TYR A 126 -12.89 3.95 13.94
N ASP A 127 -11.67 4.42 14.20
CA ASP A 127 -11.39 5.31 15.32
C ASP A 127 -11.55 6.77 14.94
N THR A 128 -11.80 7.07 13.67
CA THR A 128 -11.97 8.44 13.21
C THR A 128 -13.44 8.79 13.28
N PRO A 129 -13.81 9.82 14.06
CA PRO A 129 -15.22 10.19 14.19
C PRO A 129 -15.74 10.79 12.90
N ALA A 130 -17.01 10.55 12.61
CA ALA A 130 -17.67 11.18 11.48
C ALA A 130 -17.78 12.67 11.77
N ILE A 131 -17.75 13.47 10.71
CA ILE A 131 -17.82 14.91 10.87
C ILE A 131 -19.03 15.34 11.69
N GLY A 132 -20.16 14.73 11.39
CA GLY A 132 -21.37 15.06 12.14
C GLY A 132 -21.31 14.61 13.58
N GLU A 133 -20.59 13.57 13.88
CA GLU A 133 -20.45 13.09 15.25
C GLU A 133 -19.60 13.99 16.09
N VAL A 134 -18.65 14.68 15.45
CA VAL A 134 -17.83 15.61 16.20
C VAL A 134 -18.65 16.74 16.76
N ASP A 135 -19.58 17.23 15.95
CA ASP A 135 -20.44 18.30 16.41
C ASP A 135 -21.59 17.79 17.24
N GLY A 136 -22.23 16.77 16.74
CA GLY A 136 -23.42 16.26 17.38
C GLY A 136 -23.20 15.73 18.75
N PRO A 137 -22.24 14.87 18.95
CA PRO A 137 -22.04 14.32 20.27
C PRO A 137 -21.68 15.34 21.28
N LEU A 138 -21.06 16.36 20.84
CA LEU A 138 -20.80 17.40 21.77
C LEU A 138 -22.03 18.01 22.16
N ALA A 139 -22.81 18.23 21.18
CA ALA A 139 -24.09 18.72 21.43
C ALA A 139 -24.77 17.73 22.27
N ARG A 140 -24.68 16.52 21.93
CA ARG A 140 -25.32 15.55 22.67
C ARG A 140 -24.59 15.23 23.81
N GLY A 141 -23.46 15.69 23.69
CA GLY A 141 -22.70 15.38 24.72
C GLY A 141 -23.22 14.84 25.62
N ALA A 142 -23.52 15.23 25.01
CA ALA A 142 -23.95 14.70 25.80
C ALA A 142 -24.79 14.06 25.69
#